data_67fa81c815b789155bf05d4edfd37d09
#
_entry.id   67fa81c815b789155bf05d4edfd37d09
#
_cell.length_a   1.000
_cell.length_b   1.000
_cell.length_c   1.000
_cell.angle_alpha   90.00
_cell.angle_beta   90.00
_cell.angle_gamma   90.00
#
_symmetry.space_group_name_H-M   'P 1'
#
loop_
_entity.id
_entity.type
_entity.pdbx_description
1 polymer ?
#
loop_
_entity_poly.entity_id
_entity_poly.type
_entity_poly.pdbx_seq_one_letter_code
_entity_poly.pdbx_strand_id
1 'polypeptide(L)'
;MKTVKGNGVSIGTAIGAAFIYENEVDLNIEAELTFEEAVKILTEKFNLQIKDFKKNNRKDEADVLDAYILIMQDPEVINGINENNNTSVADVFEVFKTNAEILQSMDDEYFSQRAEDLLSVGKHLINTMQRIASSVELENNSIIVAVDLTPADTSSMNMSYINGIILKEGGTTSHAVIVAKNLGIPCIIGIGEEMNSIKNKDVMSIDGETGEININPDDETIKEINERSKLQEEIVSSFTQDIYEASDLEFRVNVGSNEEINSFDHPFLNSIGLFRSEFIYLDRSSIPTTEEQKTILENIQKKFSGTIVYRTLDIGGDKQVDYLDLPEEENPFLGVRGIRLSLDKKELFETQIESILISENVERVKIMFPMISTIEDFLESNQIVETIADKLKINKPEVGIMIETPASTLLIEEFSKYVDFFSIGTNDLTQYIMAADRGNPNLVKYQDPLHPAVLRTLENVISTANKNNIEVSVCGEMSSDSISASALYALGLRVFSMSPSSAPFVFQQLNKIKDMDLKKIKNNILALENSTEVREELKKLNI
;
A
#
# COMPACT_ATOMS: atom_id res chain seq x y z
N MET A 1 6.29 -20.71 26.19
CA MET A 1 5.77 -19.63 25.32
C MET A 1 6.68 -18.40 25.45
N LYS A 2 7.07 -17.77 24.35
CA LYS A 2 7.72 -16.45 24.30
C LYS A 2 6.85 -15.56 23.41
N THR A 3 6.50 -14.37 23.89
CA THR A 3 5.75 -13.38 23.11
C THR A 3 6.70 -12.31 22.60
N VAL A 4 6.60 -12.00 21.31
CA VAL A 4 7.31 -10.95 20.61
C VAL A 4 6.28 -9.99 20.03
N LYS A 5 6.63 -8.72 19.85
CA LYS A 5 5.73 -7.73 19.29
C LYS A 5 6.42 -6.99 18.14
N GLY A 6 5.74 -6.95 17.01
CA GLY A 6 6.08 -6.15 15.84
C GLY A 6 4.97 -5.16 15.49
N ASN A 7 5.05 -4.59 14.31
CA ASN A 7 4.00 -3.75 13.76
C ASN A 7 3.10 -4.60 12.85
N GLY A 8 1.84 -4.77 13.23
CA GLY A 8 0.84 -5.46 12.41
C GLY A 8 0.41 -4.58 11.24
N VAL A 9 0.49 -5.11 10.02
CA VAL A 9 0.26 -4.36 8.79
C VAL A 9 -0.78 -5.01 7.85
N SER A 10 -1.14 -6.26 8.12
CA SER A 10 -2.25 -6.96 7.44
C SER A 10 -3.06 -7.71 8.48
N ILE A 11 -4.36 -7.39 8.56
CA ILE A 11 -5.29 -7.93 9.56
C ILE A 11 -5.47 -9.43 9.37
N GLY A 12 -5.63 -10.14 10.45
CA GLY A 12 -5.90 -11.57 10.49
C GLY A 12 -5.14 -12.25 11.63
N THR A 13 -5.52 -13.47 11.93
CA THR A 13 -4.81 -14.34 12.88
C THR A 13 -4.43 -15.65 12.21
N ALA A 14 -3.28 -16.18 12.53
CA ALA A 14 -2.85 -17.46 12.00
C ALA A 14 -2.08 -18.29 13.04
N ILE A 15 -2.19 -19.61 12.90
CA ILE A 15 -1.33 -20.58 13.58
C ILE A 15 -0.65 -21.42 12.50
N GLY A 16 0.66 -21.63 12.65
CA GLY A 16 1.42 -22.42 11.69
C GLY A 16 2.83 -22.73 12.17
N ALA A 17 3.54 -23.52 11.39
CA ALA A 17 4.95 -23.78 11.61
C ALA A 17 5.79 -22.64 11.04
N ALA A 18 6.75 -22.13 11.81
CA ALA A 18 7.71 -21.17 11.32
C ALA A 18 8.55 -21.78 10.20
N PHE A 19 8.58 -21.09 9.08
CA PHE A 19 9.51 -21.33 8.00
C PHE A 19 10.44 -20.14 7.88
N ILE A 20 11.68 -20.31 8.36
CA ILE A 20 12.69 -19.27 8.26
C ILE A 20 13.21 -19.27 6.82
N TYR A 21 12.86 -18.19 6.11
CA TYR A 21 13.37 -17.95 4.76
C TYR A 21 14.67 -17.16 4.88
N GLU A 22 15.78 -17.88 4.80
CA GLU A 22 17.10 -17.28 4.75
C GLU A 22 17.53 -17.25 3.29
N ASN A 23 17.61 -16.04 2.73
CA ASN A 23 18.27 -15.81 1.46
C ASN A 23 19.78 -15.51 1.70
N GLU A 24 20.34 -16.09 2.76
CA GLU A 24 21.76 -16.04 3.05
C GLU A 24 22.48 -17.16 2.32
N VAL A 25 23.63 -16.83 1.77
CA VAL A 25 24.46 -17.75 1.00
C VAL A 25 25.59 -18.22 1.92
N ASP A 26 25.73 -19.52 2.12
CA ASP A 26 26.90 -20.06 2.80
C ASP A 26 28.07 -20.15 1.80
N LEU A 27 28.94 -19.15 1.85
CA LEU A 27 30.12 -19.06 0.98
C LEU A 27 31.17 -20.15 1.24
N ASN A 28 31.00 -20.97 2.29
CA ASN A 28 31.93 -22.06 2.60
C ASN A 28 31.54 -23.38 1.91
N ILE A 29 30.34 -23.48 1.36
CA ILE A 29 29.90 -24.65 0.61
C ILE A 29 30.46 -24.58 -0.81
N GLU A 30 31.12 -25.63 -1.26
CA GLU A 30 31.67 -25.71 -2.62
C GLU A 30 30.56 -25.76 -3.68
N ALA A 31 30.84 -25.17 -4.84
CA ALA A 31 29.95 -25.23 -5.99
C ALA A 31 29.90 -26.66 -6.57
N GLU A 32 28.70 -27.16 -6.83
CA GLU A 32 28.48 -28.40 -7.60
C GLU A 32 28.31 -28.14 -9.10
N LEU A 33 27.94 -26.89 -9.46
CA LEU A 33 27.76 -26.46 -10.84
C LEU A 33 28.69 -25.29 -11.15
N THR A 34 29.08 -25.17 -12.42
CA THR A 34 29.79 -23.97 -12.90
C THR A 34 28.83 -22.77 -12.94
N PHE A 35 29.41 -21.56 -13.02
CA PHE A 35 28.65 -20.33 -13.20
C PHE A 35 27.71 -20.42 -14.42
N GLU A 36 28.22 -20.86 -15.58
CA GLU A 36 27.46 -20.94 -16.82
C GLU A 36 26.32 -21.96 -16.73
N GLU A 37 26.55 -23.11 -16.07
CA GLU A 37 25.50 -24.11 -15.83
C GLU A 37 24.41 -23.54 -14.91
N ALA A 38 24.77 -22.83 -13.85
CA ALA A 38 23.84 -22.21 -12.92
C ALA A 38 23.02 -21.10 -13.61
N VAL A 39 23.66 -20.21 -14.39
CA VAL A 39 22.97 -19.18 -15.18
C VAL A 39 21.94 -19.81 -16.12
N LYS A 40 22.32 -20.89 -16.82
CA LYS A 40 21.39 -21.57 -17.72
C LYS A 40 20.17 -22.13 -16.99
N ILE A 41 20.38 -22.84 -15.89
CA ILE A 41 19.31 -23.46 -15.08
C ILE A 41 18.37 -22.36 -14.54
N LEU A 42 18.94 -21.31 -13.98
CA LEU A 42 18.19 -20.21 -13.38
C LEU A 42 17.41 -19.43 -14.44
N THR A 43 18.01 -19.18 -15.60
CA THR A 43 17.33 -18.56 -16.76
C THR A 43 16.15 -19.42 -17.24
N GLU A 44 16.31 -20.74 -17.35
CA GLU A 44 15.21 -21.64 -17.74
C GLU A 44 14.07 -21.59 -16.69
N LYS A 45 14.40 -21.60 -15.41
CA LYS A 45 13.44 -21.47 -14.29
C LYS A 45 12.69 -20.16 -14.36
N PHE A 46 13.38 -19.04 -14.45
CA PHE A 46 12.76 -17.71 -14.53
C PHE A 46 11.88 -17.56 -15.77
N ASN A 47 12.31 -18.07 -16.93
CA ASN A 47 11.48 -18.05 -18.14
C ASN A 47 10.17 -18.84 -18.00
N LEU A 48 10.15 -19.91 -17.21
CA LEU A 48 8.91 -20.65 -16.91
C LEU A 48 7.99 -19.81 -16.02
N GLN A 49 8.54 -19.18 -14.98
CA GLN A 49 7.80 -18.29 -14.08
C GLN A 49 7.26 -17.06 -14.81
N ILE A 50 8.07 -16.41 -15.66
CA ILE A 50 7.66 -15.28 -16.51
C ILE A 50 6.45 -15.65 -17.38
N LYS A 51 6.45 -16.85 -17.97
CA LYS A 51 5.30 -17.31 -18.77
C LYS A 51 4.05 -17.49 -17.92
N ASP A 52 4.19 -18.01 -16.71
CA ASP A 52 3.07 -18.18 -15.79
C ASP A 52 2.54 -16.81 -15.32
N PHE A 53 3.43 -15.89 -14.95
CA PHE A 53 3.06 -14.53 -14.58
C PHE A 53 2.35 -13.79 -15.72
N LYS A 54 2.90 -13.82 -16.94
CA LYS A 54 2.28 -13.20 -18.12
C LYS A 54 0.91 -13.79 -18.43
N LYS A 55 0.71 -15.10 -18.18
CA LYS A 55 -0.59 -15.76 -18.33
C LYS A 55 -1.61 -15.31 -17.28
N ASN A 56 -1.15 -15.00 -16.06
CA ASN A 56 -1.97 -14.60 -14.94
C ASN A 56 -2.05 -13.06 -14.77
N ASN A 57 -1.67 -12.28 -15.81
CA ASN A 57 -1.62 -10.80 -15.85
C ASN A 57 -0.73 -10.16 -14.75
N ARG A 58 0.26 -10.89 -14.25
CA ARG A 58 1.26 -10.42 -13.29
C ARG A 58 2.50 -9.93 -14.05
N LYS A 59 2.37 -8.80 -14.74
CA LYS A 59 3.40 -8.32 -15.66
C LYS A 59 4.62 -7.80 -14.91
N ASP A 60 4.42 -7.11 -13.81
CA ASP A 60 5.50 -6.45 -13.06
C ASP A 60 6.45 -7.49 -12.46
N GLU A 61 5.93 -8.60 -11.91
CA GLU A 61 6.78 -9.70 -11.46
C GLU A 61 7.48 -10.42 -12.62
N ALA A 62 6.85 -10.46 -13.78
CA ALA A 62 7.51 -10.97 -14.97
C ALA A 62 8.67 -10.05 -15.40
N ASP A 63 8.49 -8.74 -15.36
CA ASP A 63 9.50 -7.75 -15.74
C ASP A 63 10.69 -7.74 -14.76
N VAL A 64 10.46 -7.97 -13.45
CA VAL A 64 11.54 -8.16 -12.46
C VAL A 64 12.39 -9.39 -12.80
N LEU A 65 11.76 -10.53 -13.12
CA LEU A 65 12.52 -11.72 -13.50
C LEU A 65 13.21 -11.57 -14.87
N ASP A 66 12.61 -10.83 -15.81
CA ASP A 66 13.28 -10.46 -17.07
C ASP A 66 14.54 -9.61 -16.79
N ALA A 67 14.47 -8.64 -15.85
CA ALA A 67 15.63 -7.86 -15.41
C ALA A 67 16.70 -8.73 -14.73
N TYR A 68 16.32 -9.69 -13.89
CA TYR A 68 17.26 -10.63 -13.26
C TYR A 68 18.03 -11.46 -14.31
N ILE A 69 17.36 -11.89 -15.36
CA ILE A 69 18.01 -12.59 -16.50
C ILE A 69 19.02 -11.66 -17.17
N LEU A 70 18.70 -10.38 -17.37
CA LEU A 70 19.63 -9.41 -17.96
C LEU A 70 20.85 -9.17 -17.07
N ILE A 71 20.68 -9.04 -15.76
CA ILE A 71 21.78 -8.90 -14.79
C ILE A 71 22.74 -10.10 -14.87
N MET A 72 22.22 -11.32 -14.91
CA MET A 72 23.06 -12.52 -15.03
C MET A 72 23.85 -12.60 -16.36
N GLN A 73 23.37 -11.90 -17.38
CA GLN A 73 23.97 -11.88 -18.72
C GLN A 73 24.77 -10.59 -18.98
N ASP A 74 24.89 -9.72 -17.98
CA ASP A 74 25.61 -8.46 -18.10
C ASP A 74 27.10 -8.70 -18.40
N PRO A 75 27.64 -8.08 -19.46
CA PRO A 75 29.06 -8.23 -19.80
C PRO A 75 30.03 -7.84 -18.69
N GLU A 76 29.71 -6.86 -17.84
CA GLU A 76 30.59 -6.46 -16.73
C GLU A 76 30.64 -7.53 -15.65
N VAL A 77 29.49 -8.14 -15.33
CA VAL A 77 29.41 -9.28 -14.39
C VAL A 77 30.17 -10.48 -14.94
N ILE A 78 29.92 -10.85 -16.20
CA ILE A 78 30.57 -12.00 -16.84
C ILE A 78 32.09 -11.79 -16.94
N ASN A 79 32.56 -10.60 -17.35
CA ASN A 79 33.96 -10.28 -17.43
C ASN A 79 34.65 -10.30 -16.06
N GLY A 80 33.98 -9.72 -15.03
CA GLY A 80 34.48 -9.72 -13.66
C GLY A 80 34.69 -11.12 -13.10
N ILE A 81 33.86 -12.10 -13.50
CA ILE A 81 34.01 -13.51 -13.12
C ILE A 81 35.12 -14.18 -13.92
N ASN A 82 35.20 -13.95 -15.23
CA ASN A 82 36.16 -14.62 -16.12
C ASN A 82 37.60 -14.11 -15.96
N GLU A 83 37.82 -12.81 -15.77
CA GLU A 83 39.15 -12.18 -15.64
C GLU A 83 39.96 -12.68 -14.43
N ASN A 84 39.25 -13.08 -13.38
CA ASN A 84 39.87 -13.53 -12.14
C ASN A 84 40.04 -15.05 -12.04
N ASN A 85 39.67 -15.85 -13.05
CA ASN A 85 39.53 -17.31 -12.95
C ASN A 85 38.67 -17.72 -11.72
N ASN A 86 37.68 -16.93 -11.38
CA ASN A 86 36.90 -17.06 -10.18
C ASN A 86 35.85 -18.19 -10.36
N THR A 87 36.22 -19.36 -9.88
CA THR A 87 35.34 -20.55 -9.95
C THR A 87 34.72 -20.88 -8.60
N SER A 88 35.17 -20.23 -7.51
CA SER A 88 34.58 -20.44 -6.20
C SER A 88 33.31 -19.61 -6.02
N VAL A 89 32.41 -20.12 -5.22
CA VAL A 89 31.17 -19.46 -4.81
C VAL A 89 31.42 -18.06 -4.23
N ALA A 90 32.45 -17.96 -3.38
CA ALA A 90 32.82 -16.69 -2.74
C ALA A 90 33.27 -15.64 -3.75
N ASP A 91 34.10 -16.05 -4.73
CA ASP A 91 34.62 -15.13 -5.75
C ASP A 91 33.48 -14.64 -6.68
N VAL A 92 32.57 -15.53 -7.07
CA VAL A 92 31.39 -15.16 -7.88
C VAL A 92 30.53 -14.18 -7.12
N PHE A 93 30.25 -14.43 -5.85
CA PHE A 93 29.43 -13.51 -5.03
C PHE A 93 30.09 -12.15 -4.83
N GLU A 94 31.43 -12.11 -4.68
CA GLU A 94 32.15 -10.85 -4.51
C GLU A 94 32.07 -9.94 -5.76
N VAL A 95 31.93 -10.50 -6.96
CA VAL A 95 31.68 -9.70 -8.17
C VAL A 95 30.32 -9.00 -8.09
N PHE A 96 29.26 -9.71 -7.70
CA PHE A 96 27.93 -9.10 -7.52
C PHE A 96 27.95 -8.05 -6.42
N LYS A 97 28.60 -8.34 -5.29
CA LYS A 97 28.72 -7.44 -4.16
C LYS A 97 29.50 -6.16 -4.52
N THR A 98 30.62 -6.27 -5.21
CA THR A 98 31.41 -5.11 -5.64
C THR A 98 30.60 -4.21 -6.58
N ASN A 99 29.86 -4.77 -7.53
CA ASN A 99 29.00 -4.00 -8.42
C ASN A 99 27.83 -3.34 -7.66
N ALA A 100 27.25 -4.03 -6.68
CA ALA A 100 26.22 -3.46 -5.82
C ALA A 100 26.76 -2.30 -4.96
N GLU A 101 27.95 -2.44 -4.36
CA GLU A 101 28.60 -1.38 -3.58
C GLU A 101 28.89 -0.13 -4.44
N ILE A 102 29.25 -0.30 -5.71
CA ILE A 102 29.42 0.82 -6.65
C ILE A 102 28.09 1.57 -6.82
N LEU A 103 26.99 0.86 -7.06
CA LEU A 103 25.67 1.48 -7.21
C LEU A 103 25.20 2.16 -5.91
N GLN A 104 25.39 1.52 -4.75
CA GLN A 104 25.06 2.12 -3.45
C GLN A 104 25.85 3.39 -3.16
N SER A 105 27.09 3.50 -3.68
CA SER A 105 27.93 4.69 -3.49
C SER A 105 27.44 5.93 -4.26
N MET A 106 26.48 5.77 -5.15
CA MET A 106 25.91 6.87 -5.96
C MET A 106 24.88 7.72 -5.21
N ASP A 107 24.54 7.35 -3.95
CA ASP A 107 23.64 8.08 -3.02
C ASP A 107 22.29 8.45 -3.66
N ASP A 108 21.73 7.51 -4.40
CA ASP A 108 20.47 7.62 -5.14
C ASP A 108 19.61 6.39 -4.87
N GLU A 109 18.33 6.57 -4.60
CA GLU A 109 17.41 5.50 -4.21
C GLU A 109 17.22 4.47 -5.34
N TYR A 110 17.19 4.91 -6.60
CA TYR A 110 17.12 4.02 -7.77
C TYR A 110 18.33 3.09 -7.85
N PHE A 111 19.54 3.63 -7.69
CA PHE A 111 20.76 2.82 -7.70
C PHE A 111 20.87 1.93 -6.46
N SER A 112 20.36 2.36 -5.31
CA SER A 112 20.28 1.53 -4.11
C SER A 112 19.38 0.32 -4.35
N GLN A 113 18.22 0.51 -4.98
CA GLN A 113 17.30 -0.58 -5.32
C GLN A 113 17.93 -1.54 -6.36
N ARG A 114 18.64 -1.02 -7.36
CA ARG A 114 19.40 -1.84 -8.33
C ARG A 114 20.55 -2.61 -7.69
N ALA A 115 21.17 -2.07 -6.66
CA ALA A 115 22.17 -2.76 -5.86
C ALA A 115 21.56 -3.96 -5.11
N GLU A 116 20.35 -3.81 -4.58
CA GLU A 116 19.60 -4.91 -3.94
C GLU A 116 19.24 -6.00 -4.97
N ASP A 117 18.81 -5.63 -6.16
CA ASP A 117 18.56 -6.56 -7.27
C ASP A 117 19.81 -7.37 -7.62
N LEU A 118 20.96 -6.72 -7.76
CA LEU A 118 22.25 -7.37 -8.02
C LEU A 118 22.59 -8.39 -6.93
N LEU A 119 22.45 -8.02 -5.66
CA LEU A 119 22.70 -8.92 -4.53
C LEU A 119 21.72 -10.09 -4.52
N SER A 120 20.46 -9.85 -4.81
CA SER A 120 19.43 -10.88 -4.89
C SER A 120 19.73 -11.89 -6.00
N VAL A 121 20.07 -11.42 -7.21
CA VAL A 121 20.49 -12.26 -8.34
C VAL A 121 21.73 -13.08 -7.98
N GLY A 122 22.74 -12.46 -7.36
CA GLY A 122 23.95 -13.13 -6.90
C GLY A 122 23.61 -14.28 -5.94
N LYS A 123 22.76 -14.05 -4.97
CA LYS A 123 22.31 -15.08 -4.00
C LYS A 123 21.58 -16.25 -4.68
N HIS A 124 20.62 -15.96 -5.57
CA HIS A 124 19.93 -16.99 -6.33
C HIS A 124 20.88 -17.85 -7.18
N LEU A 125 21.86 -17.19 -7.79
CA LEU A 125 22.86 -17.87 -8.60
C LEU A 125 23.75 -18.79 -7.76
N ILE A 126 24.25 -18.30 -6.61
CA ILE A 126 25.07 -19.08 -5.70
C ILE A 126 24.29 -20.31 -5.18
N ASN A 127 23.06 -20.11 -4.72
CA ASN A 127 22.22 -21.21 -4.27
C ASN A 127 22.03 -22.27 -5.39
N THR A 128 21.94 -21.81 -6.64
CA THR A 128 21.86 -22.71 -7.80
C THR A 128 23.17 -23.42 -8.05
N MET A 129 24.31 -22.73 -7.95
CA MET A 129 25.66 -23.34 -8.08
C MET A 129 25.90 -24.43 -7.02
N GLN A 130 25.41 -24.22 -5.82
CA GLN A 130 25.51 -25.16 -4.70
C GLN A 130 24.45 -26.26 -4.73
N ARG A 131 23.55 -26.25 -5.72
CA ARG A 131 22.34 -27.10 -5.77
C ARG A 131 21.52 -27.09 -4.49
N ILE A 132 21.60 -26.03 -3.73
CA ILE A 132 20.68 -25.79 -2.63
C ILE A 132 19.31 -25.61 -3.26
N ALA A 133 18.41 -26.53 -2.97
CA ALA A 133 17.09 -26.53 -3.57
C ALA A 133 16.38 -25.23 -3.26
N SER A 134 16.25 -24.38 -4.27
CA SER A 134 15.45 -23.15 -4.17
C SER A 134 13.94 -23.42 -4.23
N SER A 135 13.53 -24.68 -4.22
CA SER A 135 12.15 -25.07 -3.97
C SER A 135 11.97 -25.12 -2.47
N VAL A 136 11.47 -24.02 -1.94
CA VAL A 136 10.98 -23.96 -0.57
C VAL A 136 9.86 -24.99 -0.43
N GLU A 137 10.14 -26.15 0.16
CA GLU A 137 9.10 -27.12 0.52
C GLU A 137 8.34 -26.56 1.73
N LEU A 138 7.41 -25.66 1.42
CA LEU A 138 6.46 -25.14 2.41
C LEU A 138 5.50 -26.28 2.77
N GLU A 139 5.35 -26.51 4.05
CA GLU A 139 4.26 -27.31 4.57
C GLU A 139 2.97 -26.48 4.59
N ASN A 140 1.81 -27.13 4.49
CA ASN A 140 0.54 -26.44 4.66
C ASN A 140 0.52 -25.68 6.01
N ASN A 141 0.00 -24.47 6.00
CA ASN A 141 -0.09 -23.58 7.15
C ASN A 141 1.27 -23.10 7.66
N SER A 142 2.23 -22.82 6.77
CA SER A 142 3.50 -22.20 7.13
C SER A 142 3.34 -20.72 7.45
N ILE A 143 4.10 -20.25 8.44
CA ILE A 143 4.32 -18.83 8.70
C ILE A 143 5.74 -18.50 8.24
N ILE A 144 5.84 -17.66 7.21
CA ILE A 144 7.13 -17.21 6.70
C ILE A 144 7.77 -16.23 7.68
N VAL A 145 9.03 -16.46 8.00
CA VAL A 145 9.86 -15.56 8.81
C VAL A 145 11.08 -15.19 7.97
N ALA A 146 11.21 -13.92 7.60
CA ALA A 146 12.28 -13.44 6.73
C ALA A 146 12.83 -12.10 7.20
N VAL A 147 14.00 -11.71 6.70
CA VAL A 147 14.51 -10.33 6.88
C VAL A 147 13.64 -9.38 6.07
N ASP A 148 13.47 -9.66 4.78
CA ASP A 148 12.53 -9.05 3.84
C ASP A 148 12.21 -10.07 2.74
N LEU A 149 11.23 -9.78 1.88
CA LEU A 149 10.85 -10.64 0.75
C LEU A 149 10.73 -9.83 -0.53
N THR A 150 11.55 -10.18 -1.50
CA THR A 150 11.52 -9.59 -2.84
C THR A 150 10.41 -10.23 -3.71
N PRO A 151 10.02 -9.60 -4.83
CA PRO A 151 9.11 -10.20 -5.81
C PRO A 151 9.57 -11.58 -6.29
N ALA A 152 10.88 -11.79 -6.48
CA ALA A 152 11.44 -13.08 -6.90
C ALA A 152 11.31 -14.16 -5.81
N ASP A 153 11.44 -13.77 -4.53
CA ASP A 153 11.26 -14.70 -3.40
C ASP A 153 9.81 -15.16 -3.33
N THR A 154 8.86 -14.23 -3.30
CA THR A 154 7.42 -14.54 -3.24
C THR A 154 6.94 -15.34 -4.46
N SER A 155 7.52 -15.08 -5.64
CA SER A 155 7.22 -15.80 -6.88
C SER A 155 7.68 -17.26 -6.85
N SER A 156 8.72 -17.55 -6.07
CA SER A 156 9.24 -18.90 -5.93
C SER A 156 8.47 -19.78 -4.94
N MET A 157 7.58 -19.16 -4.14
CA MET A 157 6.82 -19.80 -3.07
C MET A 157 5.42 -20.20 -3.54
N ASN A 158 4.91 -21.31 -3.02
CA ASN A 158 3.50 -21.62 -3.18
C ASN A 158 2.69 -20.87 -2.12
N MET A 159 2.14 -19.72 -2.50
CA MET A 159 1.42 -18.83 -1.60
C MET A 159 0.20 -19.48 -0.94
N SER A 160 -0.36 -20.55 -1.51
CA SER A 160 -1.50 -21.28 -0.89
C SER A 160 -1.13 -22.04 0.38
N TYR A 161 0.16 -22.22 0.66
CA TYR A 161 0.66 -22.89 1.88
C TYR A 161 1.03 -21.90 2.98
N ILE A 162 0.99 -20.59 2.68
CA ILE A 162 1.40 -19.55 3.60
C ILE A 162 0.18 -19.00 4.33
N ASN A 163 0.19 -19.10 5.66
CA ASN A 163 -0.86 -18.59 6.53
C ASN A 163 -0.51 -17.25 7.17
N GLY A 164 0.75 -16.82 7.09
CA GLY A 164 1.18 -15.54 7.65
C GLY A 164 2.62 -15.21 7.32
N ILE A 165 2.96 -13.93 7.43
CA ILE A 165 4.28 -13.39 7.13
C ILE A 165 4.79 -12.58 8.31
N ILE A 166 6.04 -12.80 8.71
CA ILE A 166 6.77 -12.04 9.72
C ILE A 166 8.05 -11.54 9.09
N LEU A 167 8.29 -10.23 9.13
CA LEU A 167 9.51 -9.62 8.61
C LEU A 167 10.32 -8.97 9.72
N LYS A 168 11.64 -9.17 9.68
CA LYS A 168 12.59 -8.51 10.58
C LYS A 168 12.56 -7.01 10.37
N GLU A 169 12.56 -6.59 9.11
CA GLU A 169 12.60 -5.21 8.61
C GLU A 169 11.42 -4.97 7.67
N GLY A 170 11.38 -3.85 7.00
CA GLY A 170 10.39 -3.55 5.96
C GLY A 170 9.44 -2.41 6.32
N GLY A 171 8.96 -1.73 5.28
CA GLY A 171 7.97 -0.67 5.37
C GLY A 171 6.54 -1.19 5.15
N THR A 172 5.56 -0.39 5.52
CA THR A 172 4.13 -0.69 5.33
C THR A 172 3.72 -0.79 3.85
N THR A 173 4.59 -0.36 2.95
CA THR A 173 4.44 -0.37 1.49
C THR A 173 5.34 -1.40 0.79
N SER A 174 6.08 -2.23 1.53
CA SER A 174 6.94 -3.25 0.93
C SER A 174 6.11 -4.28 0.14
N HIS A 175 6.76 -4.91 -0.86
CA HIS A 175 6.12 -5.92 -1.71
C HIS A 175 5.47 -7.05 -0.90
N ALA A 176 6.15 -7.57 0.11
CA ALA A 176 5.62 -8.62 0.97
C ALA A 176 4.33 -8.21 1.70
N VAL A 177 4.25 -6.97 2.16
CA VAL A 177 3.06 -6.42 2.82
C VAL A 177 1.90 -6.30 1.84
N ILE A 178 2.15 -5.84 0.62
CA ILE A 178 1.14 -5.76 -0.44
C ILE A 178 0.60 -7.16 -0.77
N VAL A 179 1.49 -8.13 -0.94
CA VAL A 179 1.10 -9.53 -1.19
C VAL A 179 0.26 -10.10 -0.04
N ALA A 180 0.67 -9.88 1.22
CA ALA A 180 -0.09 -10.34 2.39
C ALA A 180 -1.50 -9.74 2.45
N LYS A 181 -1.62 -8.44 2.21
CA LYS A 181 -2.92 -7.74 2.16
C LYS A 181 -3.82 -8.28 1.04
N ASN A 182 -3.26 -8.52 -0.14
CA ASN A 182 -4.00 -9.06 -1.28
C ASN A 182 -4.48 -10.49 -1.06
N LEU A 183 -3.68 -11.29 -0.35
CA LEU A 183 -4.06 -12.66 0.01
C LEU A 183 -4.95 -12.74 1.26
N GLY A 184 -5.13 -11.63 1.98
CA GLY A 184 -5.89 -11.59 3.23
C GLY A 184 -5.24 -12.39 4.37
N ILE A 185 -3.90 -12.53 4.37
CA ILE A 185 -3.15 -13.22 5.41
C ILE A 185 -2.49 -12.21 6.38
N PRO A 186 -2.37 -12.54 7.67
CA PRO A 186 -1.73 -11.66 8.64
C PRO A 186 -0.26 -11.42 8.30
N CYS A 187 0.17 -10.16 8.44
CA CYS A 187 1.56 -9.76 8.25
C CYS A 187 2.02 -8.85 9.38
N ILE A 188 3.19 -9.14 9.91
CA ILE A 188 3.84 -8.38 10.99
C ILE A 188 5.25 -8.03 10.53
N ILE A 189 5.63 -6.75 10.67
CA ILE A 189 6.94 -6.23 10.28
C ILE A 189 7.69 -5.63 11.47
N GLY A 190 8.99 -5.43 11.32
CA GLY A 190 9.80 -4.68 12.28
C GLY A 190 10.04 -5.42 13.60
N ILE A 191 10.15 -6.76 13.58
CA ILE A 191 10.47 -7.53 14.79
C ILE A 191 11.94 -7.44 15.19
N GLY A 192 12.80 -6.88 14.35
CA GLY A 192 14.22 -6.65 14.64
C GLY A 192 14.97 -7.92 15.09
N GLU A 193 15.83 -7.77 16.09
CA GLU A 193 16.65 -8.86 16.60
C GLU A 193 15.86 -9.99 17.30
N GLU A 194 14.58 -9.80 17.58
CA GLU A 194 13.72 -10.85 18.14
C GLU A 194 13.53 -12.02 17.15
N MET A 195 13.75 -11.81 15.85
CA MET A 195 13.79 -12.85 14.83
C MET A 195 14.74 -13.99 15.20
N ASN A 196 15.89 -13.69 15.81
CA ASN A 196 16.90 -14.66 16.23
C ASN A 196 16.39 -15.68 17.29
N SER A 197 15.25 -15.37 17.90
CA SER A 197 14.62 -16.27 18.88
C SER A 197 13.68 -17.30 18.27
N ILE A 198 13.35 -17.16 16.99
CA ILE A 198 12.48 -18.07 16.25
C ILE A 198 13.34 -19.15 15.59
N LYS A 199 12.91 -20.38 15.67
CA LYS A 199 13.57 -21.51 15.01
C LYS A 199 12.67 -22.10 13.94
N ASN A 200 13.29 -22.65 12.92
CA ASN A 200 12.56 -23.34 11.86
C ASN A 200 11.70 -24.46 12.46
N LYS A 201 10.42 -24.54 12.06
CA LYS A 201 9.40 -25.45 12.57
C LYS A 201 8.89 -25.17 14.01
N ASP A 202 9.28 -24.05 14.64
CA ASP A 202 8.56 -23.63 15.85
C ASP A 202 7.08 -23.42 15.52
N VAL A 203 6.21 -23.84 16.41
CA VAL A 203 4.78 -23.50 16.29
C VAL A 203 4.61 -22.03 16.63
N MET A 204 3.99 -21.29 15.73
CA MET A 204 3.78 -19.86 15.88
C MET A 204 2.28 -19.54 15.89
N SER A 205 1.88 -18.57 16.70
CA SER A 205 0.62 -17.86 16.49
C SER A 205 0.89 -16.39 16.29
N ILE A 206 0.21 -15.80 15.31
CA ILE A 206 0.39 -14.38 14.96
C ILE A 206 -0.96 -13.68 14.87
N ASP A 207 -0.96 -12.41 15.24
CA ASP A 207 -2.09 -11.50 15.14
C ASP A 207 -1.65 -10.23 14.41
N GLY A 208 -2.04 -10.11 13.14
CA GLY A 208 -1.67 -9.01 12.26
C GLY A 208 -2.38 -7.69 12.60
N GLU A 209 -3.37 -7.67 13.48
CA GLU A 209 -4.00 -6.46 13.99
C GLU A 209 -3.22 -5.88 15.17
N THR A 210 -2.83 -6.73 16.11
CA THR A 210 -2.12 -6.30 17.33
C THR A 210 -0.60 -6.29 17.17
N GLY A 211 -0.07 -6.98 16.17
CA GLY A 211 1.36 -7.20 15.98
C GLY A 211 1.96 -8.22 16.95
N GLU A 212 1.12 -9.02 17.62
CA GLU A 212 1.56 -10.03 18.59
C GLU A 212 1.97 -11.34 17.91
N ILE A 213 3.11 -11.88 18.33
CA ILE A 213 3.68 -13.13 17.86
C ILE A 213 3.96 -14.00 19.08
N ASN A 214 3.39 -15.18 19.14
CA ASN A 214 3.66 -16.14 20.21
C ASN A 214 4.43 -17.33 19.65
N ILE A 215 5.63 -17.56 20.18
CA ILE A 215 6.52 -18.66 19.82
C ILE A 215 6.23 -19.83 20.77
N ASN A 216 5.90 -20.99 20.22
CA ASN A 216 5.47 -22.18 20.93
C ASN A 216 4.35 -21.85 21.94
N PRO A 217 3.18 -21.33 21.44
CA PRO A 217 2.03 -20.98 22.27
C PRO A 217 1.52 -22.21 23.04
N ASP A 218 0.95 -21.96 24.22
CA ASP A 218 0.26 -22.99 24.97
C ASP A 218 -1.15 -23.27 24.40
N ASP A 219 -1.78 -24.34 24.89
CA ASP A 219 -3.09 -24.76 24.38
C ASP A 219 -4.19 -23.71 24.59
N GLU A 220 -4.07 -22.87 25.61
CA GLU A 220 -5.01 -21.80 25.89
C GLU A 220 -4.88 -20.68 24.83
N THR A 221 -3.67 -20.23 24.54
CA THR A 221 -3.39 -19.25 23.46
C THR A 221 -3.82 -19.78 22.08
N ILE A 222 -3.53 -21.07 21.79
CA ILE A 222 -3.96 -21.70 20.53
C ILE A 222 -5.49 -21.67 20.40
N LYS A 223 -6.18 -21.97 21.49
CA LYS A 223 -7.65 -21.96 21.50
C LYS A 223 -8.20 -20.55 21.29
N GLU A 224 -7.66 -19.56 21.97
CA GLU A 224 -8.07 -18.16 21.81
C GLU A 224 -7.88 -17.65 20.36
N ILE A 225 -6.72 -17.95 19.75
CA ILE A 225 -6.44 -17.56 18.37
C ILE A 225 -7.39 -18.26 17.39
N ASN A 226 -7.65 -19.56 17.57
CA ASN A 226 -8.60 -20.28 16.72
C ASN A 226 -10.03 -19.76 16.86
N GLU A 227 -10.47 -19.42 18.08
CA GLU A 227 -11.78 -18.80 18.30
C GLU A 227 -11.85 -17.42 17.61
N ARG A 228 -10.78 -16.63 17.68
CA ARG A 228 -10.69 -15.33 17.00
C ARG A 228 -10.70 -15.48 15.47
N SER A 229 -9.92 -16.41 14.92
CA SER A 229 -9.91 -16.71 13.48
C SER A 229 -11.31 -17.09 12.98
N LYS A 230 -11.98 -17.98 13.71
CA LYS A 230 -13.35 -18.38 13.37
C LYS A 230 -14.33 -17.20 13.41
N LEU A 231 -14.20 -16.34 14.41
CA LEU A 231 -15.03 -15.12 14.48
C LEU A 231 -14.76 -14.19 13.29
N GLN A 232 -13.50 -14.06 12.87
CA GLN A 232 -13.14 -13.26 11.68
C GLN A 232 -13.77 -13.84 10.40
N GLU A 233 -13.73 -15.17 10.22
CA GLU A 233 -14.40 -15.85 9.10
C GLU A 233 -15.92 -15.63 9.13
N GLU A 234 -16.55 -15.67 10.31
CA GLU A 234 -17.97 -15.37 10.48
C GLU A 234 -18.29 -13.91 10.12
N ILE A 235 -17.44 -12.96 10.49
CA ILE A 235 -17.60 -11.54 10.12
C ILE A 235 -17.53 -11.38 8.60
N VAL A 236 -16.52 -11.93 7.94
CA VAL A 236 -16.38 -11.85 6.49
C VAL A 236 -17.57 -12.48 5.78
N SER A 237 -18.00 -13.68 6.21
CA SER A 237 -19.14 -14.38 5.60
C SER A 237 -20.49 -13.71 5.84
N SER A 238 -20.63 -12.94 6.92
CA SER A 238 -21.84 -12.17 7.22
C SER A 238 -21.97 -10.87 6.45
N PHE A 239 -20.88 -10.37 5.85
CA PHE A 239 -20.89 -9.17 5.03
C PHE A 239 -21.39 -9.49 3.63
N THR A 240 -22.71 -9.45 3.47
CA THR A 240 -23.41 -9.79 2.22
C THR A 240 -23.99 -8.54 1.55
N GLN A 241 -24.25 -8.64 0.25
CA GLN A 241 -24.81 -7.54 -0.54
C GLN A 241 -26.12 -7.02 0.04
N ASP A 242 -27.05 -7.91 0.38
CA ASP A 242 -28.37 -7.53 0.89
C ASP A 242 -28.28 -6.71 2.20
N ILE A 243 -27.38 -7.11 3.10
CA ILE A 243 -27.18 -6.42 4.37
C ILE A 243 -26.49 -5.07 4.16
N TYR A 244 -25.53 -5.02 3.24
CA TYR A 244 -24.83 -3.80 2.90
C TYR A 244 -25.75 -2.77 2.24
N GLU A 245 -26.52 -3.17 1.24
CA GLU A 245 -27.48 -2.28 0.53
C GLU A 245 -28.63 -1.78 1.42
N ALA A 246 -28.96 -2.50 2.49
CA ALA A 246 -29.95 -2.07 3.49
C ALA A 246 -29.40 -1.03 4.49
N SER A 247 -28.10 -0.72 4.45
CA SER A 247 -27.45 0.24 5.35
C SER A 247 -27.48 1.67 4.78
N ASP A 248 -27.13 2.65 5.63
CA ASP A 248 -26.90 4.05 5.24
C ASP A 248 -25.41 4.33 4.91
N LEU A 249 -24.62 3.27 4.74
CA LEU A 249 -23.18 3.33 4.51
C LEU A 249 -22.86 3.13 3.03
N GLU A 250 -21.86 3.86 2.54
CA GLU A 250 -21.25 3.63 1.25
C GLU A 250 -19.77 3.32 1.43
N PHE A 251 -19.35 2.13 0.98
CA PHE A 251 -17.95 1.72 0.97
C PHE A 251 -17.42 1.75 -0.44
N ARG A 252 -16.28 2.41 -0.59
CA ARG A 252 -15.49 2.49 -1.82
C ARG A 252 -14.11 1.89 -1.58
N VAL A 253 -13.45 1.49 -2.64
CA VAL A 253 -12.15 0.83 -2.58
C VAL A 253 -11.04 1.85 -2.85
N ASN A 254 -9.91 1.74 -2.12
CA ASN A 254 -8.67 2.42 -2.48
C ASN A 254 -7.89 1.55 -3.47
N VAL A 255 -7.35 2.17 -4.51
CA VAL A 255 -6.56 1.51 -5.54
C VAL A 255 -5.32 2.36 -5.84
N GLY A 256 -4.14 1.76 -5.74
CA GLY A 256 -2.85 2.44 -5.92
C GLY A 256 -1.80 1.64 -6.68
N SER A 257 -2.17 0.49 -7.26
CA SER A 257 -1.25 -0.29 -8.09
C SER A 257 -1.99 -1.15 -9.12
N ASN A 258 -1.25 -1.63 -10.11
CA ASN A 258 -1.79 -2.57 -11.12
C ASN A 258 -2.17 -3.92 -10.48
N GLU A 259 -1.42 -4.38 -9.47
CA GLU A 259 -1.70 -5.61 -8.74
C GLU A 259 -3.04 -5.51 -8.00
N GLU A 260 -3.29 -4.40 -7.31
CA GLU A 260 -4.57 -4.17 -6.63
C GLU A 260 -5.73 -4.17 -7.62
N ILE A 261 -5.56 -3.55 -8.80
CA ILE A 261 -6.55 -3.61 -9.87
C ILE A 261 -6.76 -5.05 -10.33
N ASN A 262 -5.69 -5.78 -10.61
CA ASN A 262 -5.75 -7.11 -11.20
C ASN A 262 -6.30 -8.16 -10.21
N SER A 263 -5.92 -8.09 -8.95
CA SER A 263 -6.35 -9.01 -7.89
C SER A 263 -7.74 -8.70 -7.33
N PHE A 264 -8.27 -7.50 -7.61
CA PHE A 264 -9.58 -7.12 -7.09
C PHE A 264 -10.68 -8.05 -7.62
N ASP A 265 -11.36 -8.71 -6.71
CA ASP A 265 -12.54 -9.54 -6.97
C ASP A 265 -13.49 -9.44 -5.76
N HIS A 266 -14.48 -8.55 -5.84
CA HIS A 266 -15.47 -8.41 -4.80
C HIS A 266 -16.88 -8.29 -5.42
N PRO A 267 -17.87 -9.04 -4.92
CA PRO A 267 -19.15 -9.19 -5.60
C PRO A 267 -20.01 -7.92 -5.65
N PHE A 268 -19.83 -6.98 -4.72
CA PHE A 268 -20.67 -5.77 -4.64
C PHE A 268 -19.95 -4.48 -4.27
N LEU A 269 -18.68 -4.51 -3.82
CA LEU A 269 -17.87 -3.30 -3.72
C LEU A 269 -17.30 -3.00 -5.11
N ASN A 270 -17.92 -2.06 -5.82
CA ASN A 270 -17.65 -1.81 -7.23
C ASN A 270 -17.29 -0.34 -7.53
N SER A 271 -17.14 0.49 -6.51
CA SER A 271 -16.75 1.89 -6.61
C SER A 271 -15.35 2.13 -6.04
N ILE A 272 -14.59 3.03 -6.65
CA ILE A 272 -13.28 3.47 -6.18
C ILE A 272 -13.45 4.85 -5.53
N GLY A 273 -13.06 4.98 -4.26
CA GLY A 273 -13.07 6.25 -3.53
C GLY A 273 -11.73 6.97 -3.54
N LEU A 274 -10.65 6.24 -3.86
CA LEU A 274 -9.33 6.81 -4.12
C LEU A 274 -8.60 5.97 -5.16
N PHE A 275 -8.50 6.49 -6.35
CA PHE A 275 -7.56 6.02 -7.35
C PHE A 275 -6.29 6.86 -7.29
N ARG A 276 -5.19 6.26 -6.87
CA ARG A 276 -3.87 6.92 -6.75
C ARG A 276 -3.17 6.86 -8.09
N SER A 277 -3.23 7.92 -8.87
CA SER A 277 -2.66 7.95 -10.22
C SER A 277 -1.13 7.96 -10.28
N GLU A 278 -0.44 8.11 -9.15
CA GLU A 278 1.02 8.20 -9.08
C GLU A 278 1.72 6.99 -9.66
N PHE A 279 1.18 5.78 -9.44
CA PHE A 279 1.80 4.55 -9.96
C PHE A 279 1.89 4.52 -11.49
N ILE A 280 1.07 5.32 -12.19
CA ILE A 280 1.15 5.45 -13.65
C ILE A 280 2.46 6.14 -14.07
N TYR A 281 3.04 6.92 -13.16
CA TYR A 281 4.25 7.75 -13.39
C TYR A 281 5.51 7.14 -12.77
N LEU A 282 5.37 6.22 -11.84
CA LEU A 282 6.50 5.52 -11.22
C LEU A 282 7.07 4.46 -12.17
N ASP A 283 8.29 4.02 -11.92
CA ASP A 283 9.00 2.95 -12.65
C ASP A 283 9.06 3.14 -14.16
N ARG A 284 9.20 4.40 -14.60
CA ARG A 284 9.26 4.82 -16.00
C ARG A 284 10.43 5.77 -16.24
N SER A 285 10.87 5.82 -17.50
CA SER A 285 11.90 6.76 -17.96
C SER A 285 11.34 8.00 -18.69
N SER A 286 10.02 8.12 -18.80
CA SER A 286 9.35 9.23 -19.52
C SER A 286 7.92 9.44 -19.05
N ILE A 287 7.42 10.67 -19.24
CA ILE A 287 6.03 11.04 -18.94
C ILE A 287 5.07 10.10 -19.70
N PRO A 288 4.06 9.50 -19.03
CA PRO A 288 3.06 8.69 -19.70
C PRO A 288 2.20 9.53 -20.65
N THR A 289 1.98 9.01 -21.86
CA THR A 289 1.15 9.67 -22.87
C THR A 289 -0.33 9.67 -22.48
N THR A 290 -1.12 10.56 -23.10
CA THR A 290 -2.59 10.60 -22.94
C THR A 290 -3.23 9.22 -23.19
N GLU A 291 -2.79 8.50 -24.22
CA GLU A 291 -3.37 7.20 -24.58
C GLU A 291 -2.99 6.08 -23.59
N GLU A 292 -1.78 6.10 -23.06
CA GLU A 292 -1.38 5.14 -22.00
C GLU A 292 -2.20 5.33 -20.73
N GLN A 293 -2.33 6.57 -20.25
CA GLN A 293 -3.14 6.90 -19.07
C GLN A 293 -4.62 6.54 -19.27
N LYS A 294 -5.17 6.88 -20.44
CA LYS A 294 -6.53 6.51 -20.83
C LYS A 294 -6.74 4.99 -20.79
N THR A 295 -5.81 4.24 -21.39
CA THR A 295 -5.90 2.76 -21.45
C THR A 295 -5.96 2.14 -20.05
N ILE A 296 -5.16 2.66 -19.12
CA ILE A 296 -5.16 2.20 -17.72
C ILE A 296 -6.53 2.50 -17.08
N LEU A 297 -7.04 3.73 -17.24
CA LEU A 297 -8.34 4.10 -16.70
C LEU A 297 -9.48 3.26 -17.29
N GLU A 298 -9.48 2.99 -18.58
CA GLU A 298 -10.47 2.13 -19.23
C GLU A 298 -10.42 0.67 -18.74
N ASN A 299 -9.24 0.16 -18.42
CA ASN A 299 -9.11 -1.16 -17.80
C ASN A 299 -9.73 -1.20 -16.40
N ILE A 300 -9.55 -0.12 -15.63
CA ILE A 300 -10.22 0.06 -14.34
C ILE A 300 -11.74 0.13 -14.50
N GLN A 301 -12.22 0.93 -15.46
CA GLN A 301 -13.64 1.10 -15.74
C GLN A 301 -14.35 -0.18 -16.18
N LYS A 302 -13.64 -1.12 -16.79
CA LYS A 302 -14.15 -2.46 -17.12
C LYS A 302 -14.36 -3.33 -15.87
N LYS A 303 -13.52 -3.13 -14.87
CA LYS A 303 -13.50 -3.95 -13.65
C LYS A 303 -14.41 -3.37 -12.55
N PHE A 304 -14.44 -2.06 -12.45
CA PHE A 304 -15.27 -1.32 -11.49
C PHE A 304 -16.44 -0.66 -12.21
N SER A 305 -17.66 -1.10 -11.89
CA SER A 305 -18.88 -0.61 -12.55
C SER A 305 -19.46 0.66 -11.89
N GLY A 306 -19.00 1.01 -10.69
CA GLY A 306 -19.47 2.16 -9.92
C GLY A 306 -18.67 3.43 -10.17
N THR A 307 -18.74 4.36 -9.24
CA THR A 307 -18.00 5.64 -9.25
C THR A 307 -16.49 5.41 -9.11
N ILE A 308 -15.70 6.22 -9.80
CA ILE A 308 -14.24 6.24 -9.71
C ILE A 308 -13.80 7.65 -9.33
N VAL A 309 -13.30 7.85 -8.10
CA VAL A 309 -12.69 9.11 -7.69
C VAL A 309 -11.21 9.07 -8.08
N TYR A 310 -10.89 9.74 -9.16
CA TYR A 310 -9.55 9.83 -9.73
C TYR A 310 -8.80 11.00 -9.08
N ARG A 311 -7.81 10.70 -8.24
CA ARG A 311 -6.90 11.71 -7.72
C ARG A 311 -5.88 12.07 -8.78
N THR A 312 -5.79 13.35 -9.14
CA THR A 312 -4.72 13.83 -10.00
C THR A 312 -3.37 13.66 -9.33
N LEU A 313 -2.30 13.79 -10.09
CA LEU A 313 -0.94 13.47 -9.69
C LEU A 313 -0.56 14.06 -8.32
N ASP A 314 -0.11 13.20 -7.40
CA ASP A 314 0.39 13.57 -6.07
C ASP A 314 1.85 13.09 -5.91
N ILE A 315 2.72 13.55 -6.79
CA ILE A 315 4.17 13.36 -6.76
C ILE A 315 4.83 14.58 -6.12
N GLY A 316 6.01 14.38 -5.56
CA GLY A 316 6.76 15.30 -4.73
C GLY A 316 6.81 14.79 -3.29
N GLY A 317 7.55 15.45 -2.42
CA GLY A 317 7.77 14.96 -1.07
C GLY A 317 8.71 13.75 -1.05
N ASP A 318 8.18 12.60 -0.69
CA ASP A 318 8.87 11.31 -0.62
C ASP A 318 8.91 10.53 -1.94
N LYS A 319 8.19 11.00 -2.96
CA LYS A 319 8.09 10.35 -4.27
C LYS A 319 8.84 11.16 -5.32
N GLN A 320 10.06 10.78 -5.59
CA GLN A 320 10.85 11.37 -6.66
C GLN A 320 10.62 10.62 -7.98
N VAL A 321 10.64 11.37 -9.07
CA VAL A 321 10.53 10.85 -10.44
C VAL A 321 11.58 11.57 -11.28
N ASP A 322 12.66 10.89 -11.62
CA ASP A 322 13.87 11.47 -12.21
C ASP A 322 13.63 12.27 -13.48
N TYR A 323 12.71 11.81 -14.34
CA TYR A 323 12.41 12.48 -15.59
C TYR A 323 11.53 13.74 -15.45
N LEU A 324 11.07 14.08 -14.25
CA LEU A 324 10.27 15.29 -14.01
C LEU A 324 11.09 16.52 -13.63
N ASP A 325 12.39 16.37 -13.41
CA ASP A 325 13.30 17.45 -13.00
C ASP A 325 12.70 18.28 -11.84
N LEU A 326 12.46 17.60 -10.72
CA LEU A 326 11.91 18.20 -9.51
C LEU A 326 13.02 18.89 -8.72
N PRO A 327 12.77 20.06 -8.11
CA PRO A 327 13.77 20.72 -7.30
C PRO A 327 14.06 19.94 -6.02
N GLU A 328 15.31 19.91 -5.60
CA GLU A 328 15.65 19.50 -4.23
C GLU A 328 15.10 20.52 -3.23
N GLU A 329 14.40 20.04 -2.21
CA GLU A 329 13.76 20.89 -1.21
C GLU A 329 14.18 20.46 0.21
N GLU A 330 14.45 21.42 1.09
CA GLU A 330 14.77 21.12 2.50
C GLU A 330 13.59 20.49 3.27
N ASN A 331 12.36 20.74 2.84
CA ASN A 331 11.14 20.21 3.44
C ASN A 331 10.19 19.72 2.35
N PRO A 332 10.48 18.58 1.70
CA PRO A 332 9.75 18.11 0.53
C PRO A 332 8.23 17.98 0.73
N PHE A 333 7.77 17.57 1.92
CA PHE A 333 6.33 17.47 2.23
C PHE A 333 5.61 18.84 2.30
N LEU A 334 6.35 19.93 2.44
CA LEU A 334 5.82 21.31 2.44
C LEU A 334 6.06 22.04 1.10
N GLY A 335 6.73 21.39 0.16
CA GLY A 335 7.21 21.97 -1.08
C GLY A 335 6.27 21.81 -2.28
N VAL A 336 6.87 21.63 -3.45
CA VAL A 336 6.19 21.49 -4.74
C VAL A 336 5.73 20.05 -4.93
N ARG A 337 4.52 19.73 -4.44
CA ARG A 337 3.87 18.43 -4.63
C ARG A 337 2.39 18.56 -4.98
N GLY A 338 1.81 17.51 -5.50
CA GLY A 338 0.37 17.44 -5.80
C GLY A 338 -0.06 18.52 -6.77
N ILE A 339 -1.10 19.27 -6.42
CA ILE A 339 -1.63 20.32 -7.31
C ILE A 339 -0.63 21.44 -7.59
N ARG A 340 0.29 21.75 -6.67
CA ARG A 340 1.32 22.77 -6.87
C ARG A 340 2.23 22.38 -8.03
N LEU A 341 2.65 21.11 -8.10
CA LEU A 341 3.41 20.56 -9.21
C LEU A 341 2.59 20.58 -10.51
N SER A 342 1.33 20.17 -10.44
CA SER A 342 0.44 20.12 -11.60
C SER A 342 0.23 21.49 -12.23
N LEU A 343 0.10 22.55 -11.42
CA LEU A 343 -0.04 23.92 -11.90
C LEU A 343 1.29 24.50 -12.43
N ASP A 344 2.43 24.08 -11.89
CA ASP A 344 3.75 24.46 -12.41
C ASP A 344 4.05 23.76 -13.75
N LYS A 345 3.75 22.46 -13.85
CA LYS A 345 3.95 21.63 -15.05
C LYS A 345 2.63 21.48 -15.83
N LYS A 346 2.09 22.58 -16.36
CA LYS A 346 0.74 22.62 -16.99
C LYS A 346 0.54 21.58 -18.08
N GLU A 347 1.53 21.33 -18.93
CA GLU A 347 1.43 20.32 -20.00
C GLU A 347 1.23 18.90 -19.45
N LEU A 348 1.88 18.57 -18.33
CA LEU A 348 1.70 17.30 -17.62
C LEU A 348 0.27 17.19 -17.11
N PHE A 349 -0.23 18.23 -16.47
CA PHE A 349 -1.58 18.27 -15.92
C PHE A 349 -2.65 18.21 -17.02
N GLU A 350 -2.51 19.00 -18.10
CA GLU A 350 -3.41 18.97 -19.24
C GLU A 350 -3.47 17.58 -19.88
N THR A 351 -2.31 16.91 -20.05
CA THR A 351 -2.23 15.53 -20.56
C THR A 351 -3.01 14.55 -19.68
N GLN A 352 -2.89 14.68 -18.35
CA GLN A 352 -3.64 13.85 -17.41
C GLN A 352 -5.15 14.11 -17.48
N ILE A 353 -5.56 15.37 -17.45
CA ILE A 353 -6.97 15.75 -17.57
C ILE A 353 -7.56 15.30 -18.91
N GLU A 354 -6.85 15.49 -20.01
CA GLU A 354 -7.30 15.03 -21.33
C GLU A 354 -7.51 13.51 -21.35
N SER A 355 -6.59 12.73 -20.77
CA SER A 355 -6.70 11.27 -20.69
C SER A 355 -7.96 10.80 -19.94
N ILE A 356 -8.30 11.49 -18.86
CA ILE A 356 -9.52 11.21 -18.09
C ILE A 356 -10.75 11.52 -18.93
N LEU A 357 -10.77 12.70 -19.55
CA LEU A 357 -11.93 13.22 -20.27
C LEU A 357 -12.27 12.42 -21.54
N ILE A 358 -11.27 11.83 -22.22
CA ILE A 358 -11.49 11.00 -23.41
C ILE A 358 -11.68 9.51 -23.11
N SER A 359 -11.66 9.11 -21.83
CA SER A 359 -11.90 7.72 -21.44
C SER A 359 -13.35 7.30 -21.65
N GLU A 360 -13.57 6.00 -21.84
CA GLU A 360 -14.93 5.43 -21.85
C GLU A 360 -15.61 5.67 -20.49
N ASN A 361 -16.95 5.88 -20.50
CA ASN A 361 -17.75 6.07 -19.27
C ASN A 361 -17.23 7.17 -18.33
N VAL A 362 -16.76 8.28 -18.88
CA VAL A 362 -16.23 9.43 -18.11
C VAL A 362 -17.27 9.97 -17.10
N GLU A 363 -18.56 9.77 -17.34
CA GLU A 363 -19.65 10.16 -16.43
C GLU A 363 -19.60 9.46 -15.07
N ARG A 364 -18.84 8.37 -14.94
CA ARG A 364 -18.59 7.66 -13.66
C ARG A 364 -17.33 8.14 -12.96
N VAL A 365 -16.55 8.99 -13.61
CA VAL A 365 -15.29 9.49 -13.04
C VAL A 365 -15.53 10.82 -12.34
N LYS A 366 -15.04 10.94 -11.11
CA LYS A 366 -14.94 12.19 -10.37
C LYS A 366 -13.47 12.59 -10.30
N ILE A 367 -13.13 13.82 -10.59
CA ILE A 367 -11.75 14.34 -10.55
C ILE A 367 -11.49 14.94 -9.17
N MET A 368 -10.42 14.55 -8.51
CA MET A 368 -10.04 15.03 -7.19
C MET A 368 -8.65 15.64 -7.21
N PHE A 369 -8.52 16.90 -6.76
CA PHE A 369 -7.23 17.59 -6.65
C PHE A 369 -6.62 17.39 -5.26
N PRO A 370 -5.37 16.88 -5.16
CA PRO A 370 -4.63 16.76 -3.91
C PRO A 370 -4.00 18.09 -3.49
N MET A 371 -3.62 18.22 -2.21
CA MET A 371 -2.79 19.32 -1.68
C MET A 371 -3.36 20.74 -1.87
N ILE A 372 -4.65 20.87 -2.13
CA ILE A 372 -5.31 22.18 -2.25
C ILE A 372 -5.18 22.95 -0.93
N SER A 373 -4.71 24.19 -1.02
CA SER A 373 -4.52 25.08 0.11
C SER A 373 -5.25 26.43 -0.03
N THR A 374 -5.50 26.86 -1.26
CA THR A 374 -6.17 28.13 -1.56
C THR A 374 -7.35 27.93 -2.52
N ILE A 375 -8.28 28.89 -2.51
CA ILE A 375 -9.40 28.87 -3.48
C ILE A 375 -8.89 29.06 -4.90
N GLU A 376 -7.83 29.86 -5.05
CA GLU A 376 -7.19 30.13 -6.33
C GLU A 376 -6.62 28.85 -6.95
N ASP A 377 -5.96 27.98 -6.15
CA ASP A 377 -5.46 26.68 -6.63
C ASP A 377 -6.59 25.85 -7.23
N PHE A 378 -7.74 25.80 -6.55
CA PHE A 378 -8.91 25.09 -7.05
C PHE A 378 -9.47 25.71 -8.33
N LEU A 379 -9.66 27.02 -8.34
CA LEU A 379 -10.26 27.71 -9.48
C LEU A 379 -9.38 27.60 -10.74
N GLU A 380 -8.05 27.74 -10.61
CA GLU A 380 -7.12 27.57 -11.73
C GLU A 380 -7.15 26.13 -12.26
N SER A 381 -7.12 25.14 -11.37
CA SER A 381 -7.18 23.73 -11.75
C SER A 381 -8.50 23.36 -12.43
N ASN A 382 -9.63 23.81 -11.87
CA ASN A 382 -10.95 23.57 -12.42
C ASN A 382 -11.14 24.24 -13.79
N GLN A 383 -10.55 25.44 -13.98
CA GLN A 383 -10.57 26.13 -15.29
C GLN A 383 -9.85 25.33 -16.37
N ILE A 384 -8.79 24.61 -16.05
CA ILE A 384 -8.10 23.71 -16.99
C ILE A 384 -9.03 22.57 -17.39
N VAL A 385 -9.71 21.93 -16.43
CA VAL A 385 -10.69 20.88 -16.71
C VAL A 385 -11.81 21.39 -17.62
N GLU A 386 -12.39 22.56 -17.33
CA GLU A 386 -13.44 23.20 -18.13
C GLU A 386 -12.96 23.48 -19.56
N THR A 387 -11.77 24.07 -19.69
CA THR A 387 -11.20 24.41 -21.00
C THR A 387 -11.01 23.18 -21.89
N ILE A 388 -10.52 22.07 -21.32
CA ILE A 388 -10.32 20.83 -22.06
C ILE A 388 -11.66 20.17 -22.40
N ALA A 389 -12.60 20.13 -21.45
CA ALA A 389 -13.94 19.59 -21.65
C ALA A 389 -14.69 20.34 -22.79
N ASP A 390 -14.62 21.66 -22.80
CA ASP A 390 -15.20 22.49 -23.85
C ASP A 390 -14.55 22.24 -25.23
N LYS A 391 -13.22 22.13 -25.29
CA LYS A 391 -12.47 21.78 -26.49
C LYS A 391 -12.88 20.42 -27.05
N LEU A 392 -13.10 19.44 -26.17
CA LEU A 392 -13.54 18.08 -26.51
C LEU A 392 -15.06 17.97 -26.75
N LYS A 393 -15.83 19.00 -26.37
CA LYS A 393 -17.31 19.05 -26.44
C LYS A 393 -17.99 17.94 -25.62
N ILE A 394 -17.50 17.72 -24.43
CA ILE A 394 -18.04 16.77 -23.46
C ILE A 394 -18.49 17.49 -22.19
N ASN A 395 -19.39 16.87 -21.46
CA ASN A 395 -19.77 17.38 -20.14
C ASN A 395 -18.62 17.20 -19.16
N LYS A 396 -18.31 18.26 -18.41
CA LYS A 396 -17.32 18.21 -17.34
C LYS A 396 -17.79 17.20 -16.26
N PRO A 397 -16.94 16.28 -15.81
CA PRO A 397 -17.25 15.43 -14.67
C PRO A 397 -17.29 16.23 -13.35
N GLU A 398 -17.79 15.62 -12.28
CA GLU A 398 -17.72 16.21 -10.94
C GLU A 398 -16.26 16.44 -10.53
N VAL A 399 -15.98 17.61 -9.94
CA VAL A 399 -14.65 18.01 -9.49
C VAL A 399 -14.67 18.34 -8.01
N GLY A 400 -13.81 17.70 -7.25
CA GLY A 400 -13.67 17.89 -5.82
C GLY A 400 -12.22 18.05 -5.38
N ILE A 401 -12.02 18.18 -4.08
CA ILE A 401 -10.69 18.35 -3.50
C ILE A 401 -10.44 17.32 -2.40
N MET A 402 -9.15 16.98 -2.24
CA MET A 402 -8.71 16.27 -1.05
C MET A 402 -8.51 17.28 0.09
N ILE A 403 -9.23 17.06 1.18
CA ILE A 403 -9.06 17.84 2.43
C ILE A 403 -7.94 17.18 3.22
N GLU A 404 -6.74 17.72 3.08
CA GLU A 404 -5.53 17.16 3.70
C GLU A 404 -4.55 18.23 4.18
N THR A 405 -4.84 19.51 3.92
CA THR A 405 -4.08 20.64 4.45
C THR A 405 -4.89 21.38 5.52
N PRO A 406 -4.29 21.93 6.59
CA PRO A 406 -5.00 22.75 7.56
C PRO A 406 -5.74 23.94 6.92
N ALA A 407 -5.19 24.52 5.87
CA ALA A 407 -5.82 25.62 5.14
C ALA A 407 -7.17 25.20 4.51
N SER A 408 -7.22 24.04 3.85
CA SER A 408 -8.46 23.54 3.24
C SER A 408 -9.55 23.27 4.29
N THR A 409 -9.18 22.86 5.51
CA THR A 409 -10.15 22.64 6.60
C THR A 409 -10.73 23.95 7.16
N LEU A 410 -9.92 25.01 7.20
CA LEU A 410 -10.35 26.32 7.66
C LEU A 410 -11.22 27.05 6.63
N LEU A 411 -11.00 26.79 5.35
CA LEU A 411 -11.74 27.38 4.23
C LEU A 411 -12.89 26.48 3.72
N ILE A 412 -13.33 25.52 4.53
CA ILE A 412 -14.31 24.52 4.08
C ILE A 412 -15.65 25.13 3.65
N GLU A 413 -16.14 26.19 4.31
CA GLU A 413 -17.38 26.90 3.93
C GLU A 413 -17.19 27.63 2.59
N GLU A 414 -16.00 28.17 2.33
CA GLU A 414 -15.66 28.81 1.05
C GLU A 414 -15.59 27.80 -0.08
N PHE A 415 -14.86 26.69 0.12
CA PHE A 415 -14.77 25.61 -0.86
C PHE A 415 -16.11 25.00 -1.18
N SER A 416 -17.02 24.92 -0.20
CA SER A 416 -18.39 24.41 -0.40
C SER A 416 -19.20 25.15 -1.48
N LYS A 417 -18.74 26.31 -1.93
CA LYS A 417 -19.40 27.08 -2.99
C LYS A 417 -18.96 26.68 -4.41
N TYR A 418 -17.87 25.91 -4.50
CA TYR A 418 -17.19 25.68 -5.78
C TYR A 418 -17.04 24.20 -6.12
N VAL A 419 -16.93 23.32 -5.11
CA VAL A 419 -16.64 21.90 -5.32
C VAL A 419 -17.91 21.07 -5.36
N ASP A 420 -17.84 19.94 -6.05
CA ASP A 420 -18.94 18.97 -6.12
C ASP A 420 -18.87 17.95 -4.96
N PHE A 421 -17.67 17.66 -4.44
CA PHE A 421 -17.46 16.73 -3.33
C PHE A 421 -16.15 17.00 -2.59
N PHE A 422 -16.04 16.41 -1.38
CA PHE A 422 -14.82 16.37 -0.58
C PHE A 422 -14.38 14.93 -0.32
N SER A 423 -13.07 14.69 -0.30
CA SER A 423 -12.49 13.46 0.21
C SER A 423 -11.40 13.81 1.22
N ILE A 424 -11.48 13.27 2.43
CA ILE A 424 -10.53 13.61 3.50
C ILE A 424 -9.36 12.64 3.47
N GLY A 425 -8.14 13.18 3.26
CA GLY A 425 -6.87 12.47 3.34
C GLY A 425 -6.31 12.53 4.77
N THR A 426 -6.76 11.63 5.65
CA THR A 426 -6.44 11.72 7.09
C THR A 426 -4.97 11.57 7.42
N ASN A 427 -4.18 10.89 6.60
CA ASN A 427 -2.76 10.67 6.83
C ASN A 427 -1.99 12.00 6.75
N ASP A 428 -2.08 12.69 5.60
CA ASP A 428 -1.43 13.98 5.41
C ASP A 428 -2.06 15.06 6.30
N LEU A 429 -3.38 15.05 6.48
CA LEU A 429 -4.05 15.97 7.40
C LEU A 429 -3.52 15.86 8.83
N THR A 430 -3.34 14.65 9.34
CA THR A 430 -2.77 14.41 10.67
C THR A 430 -1.34 14.92 10.75
N GLN A 431 -0.50 14.59 9.74
CA GLN A 431 0.88 15.06 9.64
C GLN A 431 0.96 16.59 9.76
N TYR A 432 0.14 17.30 8.99
CA TYR A 432 0.20 18.77 8.94
C TYR A 432 -0.45 19.44 10.16
N ILE A 433 -1.54 18.91 10.73
CA ILE A 433 -2.14 19.43 11.96
C ILE A 433 -1.19 19.24 13.14
N MET A 434 -0.57 18.07 13.25
CA MET A 434 0.32 17.74 14.36
C MET A 434 1.77 18.20 14.12
N ALA A 435 2.09 18.73 12.94
CA ALA A 435 3.43 19.13 12.53
C ALA A 435 4.48 18.02 12.77
N ALA A 436 4.13 16.78 12.44
CA ALA A 436 4.92 15.58 12.71
C ALA A 436 5.07 14.75 11.44
N ASP A 437 6.29 14.62 10.98
CA ASP A 437 6.63 13.81 9.80
C ASP A 437 6.25 12.34 10.06
N ARG A 438 5.37 11.79 9.21
CA ARG A 438 4.88 10.41 9.30
C ARG A 438 5.97 9.36 9.02
N GLY A 439 7.02 9.73 8.29
CA GLY A 439 8.17 8.87 8.02
C GLY A 439 9.14 8.75 9.19
N ASN A 440 9.02 9.62 10.22
CA ASN A 440 9.94 9.62 11.35
C ASN A 440 9.44 8.72 12.48
N PRO A 441 10.09 7.57 12.77
CA PRO A 441 9.67 6.63 13.81
C PRO A 441 9.75 7.20 15.24
N ASN A 442 10.49 8.29 15.44
CA ASN A 442 10.57 8.94 16.74
C ASN A 442 9.36 9.84 17.05
N LEU A 443 8.50 10.09 16.06
CA LEU A 443 7.33 10.96 16.19
C LEU A 443 5.99 10.21 16.25
N VAL A 444 5.99 8.89 16.36
CA VAL A 444 4.79 8.02 16.35
C VAL A 444 3.70 8.51 17.32
N LYS A 445 4.07 9.02 18.50
CA LYS A 445 3.11 9.55 19.48
C LYS A 445 2.28 10.76 18.99
N TYR A 446 2.76 11.46 17.94
CA TYR A 446 2.07 12.59 17.32
C TYR A 446 1.28 12.22 16.08
N GLN A 447 1.42 10.98 15.61
CA GLN A 447 0.83 10.50 14.34
C GLN A 447 -0.53 9.82 14.54
N ASP A 448 -1.06 9.78 15.77
CA ASP A 448 -2.36 9.15 16.03
C ASP A 448 -3.51 10.06 15.54
N PRO A 449 -4.27 9.65 14.50
CA PRO A 449 -5.35 10.46 13.93
C PRO A 449 -6.56 10.60 14.87
N LEU A 450 -6.63 9.82 15.96
CA LEU A 450 -7.64 9.99 17.02
C LEU A 450 -7.29 11.12 18.00
N HIS A 451 -6.20 11.87 17.76
CA HIS A 451 -5.90 13.03 18.57
C HIS A 451 -7.02 14.08 18.49
N PRO A 452 -7.45 14.67 19.63
CA PRO A 452 -8.58 15.61 19.67
C PRO A 452 -8.45 16.80 18.71
N ALA A 453 -7.24 17.28 18.42
CA ALA A 453 -7.00 18.34 17.43
C ALA A 453 -7.46 17.90 16.02
N VAL A 454 -7.15 16.65 15.65
CA VAL A 454 -7.55 16.07 14.36
C VAL A 454 -9.06 15.83 14.34
N LEU A 455 -9.63 15.20 15.38
CA LEU A 455 -11.06 14.92 15.46
C LEU A 455 -11.94 16.17 15.42
N ARG A 456 -11.54 17.25 16.10
CA ARG A 456 -12.25 18.54 16.05
C ARG A 456 -12.21 19.17 14.66
N THR A 457 -11.09 19.02 13.97
CA THR A 457 -10.95 19.46 12.57
C THR A 457 -11.85 18.63 11.65
N LEU A 458 -11.85 17.28 11.80
CA LEU A 458 -12.73 16.39 11.03
C LEU A 458 -14.22 16.68 11.29
N GLU A 459 -14.59 16.95 12.55
CA GLU A 459 -15.97 17.33 12.88
C GLU A 459 -16.40 18.60 12.14
N ASN A 460 -15.56 19.64 12.12
CA ASN A 460 -15.86 20.87 11.38
C ASN A 460 -16.04 20.61 9.88
N VAL A 461 -15.16 19.81 9.28
CA VAL A 461 -15.24 19.47 7.84
C VAL A 461 -16.50 18.68 7.53
N ILE A 462 -16.75 17.59 8.26
CA ILE A 462 -17.89 16.70 8.00
C ILE A 462 -19.22 17.41 8.25
N SER A 463 -19.33 18.17 9.36
CA SER A 463 -20.55 18.89 9.69
C SER A 463 -20.87 20.00 8.69
N THR A 464 -19.83 20.70 8.19
CA THR A 464 -19.98 21.77 7.18
C THR A 464 -20.37 21.19 5.82
N ALA A 465 -19.73 20.11 5.38
CA ALA A 465 -20.10 19.43 4.13
C ALA A 465 -21.55 18.94 4.16
N ASN A 466 -21.96 18.26 5.24
CA ASN A 466 -23.32 17.77 5.43
C ASN A 466 -24.34 18.91 5.46
N LYS A 467 -24.04 20.02 6.12
CA LYS A 467 -24.89 21.22 6.18
C LYS A 467 -25.11 21.84 4.79
N ASN A 468 -24.11 21.80 3.93
CA ASN A 468 -24.15 22.32 2.57
C ASN A 468 -24.61 21.28 1.53
N ASN A 469 -24.98 20.06 1.95
CA ASN A 469 -25.37 18.92 1.10
C ASN A 469 -24.29 18.55 0.07
N ILE A 470 -23.02 18.62 0.46
CA ILE A 470 -21.86 18.20 -0.36
C ILE A 470 -21.42 16.83 0.13
N GLU A 471 -21.23 15.89 -0.80
CA GLU A 471 -20.69 14.57 -0.48
C GLU A 471 -19.33 14.73 0.21
N VAL A 472 -19.14 14.04 1.33
CA VAL A 472 -17.86 13.95 2.03
C VAL A 472 -17.50 12.51 2.30
N SER A 473 -16.30 12.11 1.90
CA SER A 473 -15.73 10.77 2.14
C SER A 473 -14.41 10.86 2.90
N VAL A 474 -13.93 9.74 3.42
CA VAL A 474 -12.58 9.58 3.98
C VAL A 474 -11.88 8.46 3.24
N CYS A 475 -10.66 8.70 2.77
CA CYS A 475 -9.84 7.72 2.05
C CYS A 475 -8.50 7.40 2.74
N GLY A 476 -8.22 8.01 3.89
CA GLY A 476 -7.07 7.69 4.71
C GLY A 476 -7.24 6.41 5.54
N GLU A 477 -6.21 6.02 6.26
CA GLU A 477 -6.18 4.77 7.06
C GLU A 477 -7.24 4.71 8.16
N MET A 478 -7.73 5.87 8.65
CA MET A 478 -8.84 5.91 9.59
C MET A 478 -10.10 5.20 9.12
N SER A 479 -10.34 5.13 7.81
CA SER A 479 -11.49 4.44 7.25
C SER A 479 -11.37 2.93 7.30
N SER A 480 -10.14 2.41 7.37
CA SER A 480 -9.83 0.97 7.41
C SER A 480 -9.74 0.41 8.84
N ASP A 481 -9.55 1.28 9.86
CA ASP A 481 -9.52 0.90 11.27
C ASP A 481 -10.91 1.04 11.90
N SER A 482 -11.47 -0.06 12.41
CA SER A 482 -12.83 -0.13 12.95
C SER A 482 -13.07 0.87 14.10
N ILE A 483 -12.06 1.14 14.94
CA ILE A 483 -12.17 2.09 16.05
C ILE A 483 -12.23 3.52 15.50
N SER A 484 -11.33 3.88 14.61
CA SER A 484 -11.29 5.20 13.97
C SER A 484 -12.52 5.44 13.10
N ALA A 485 -12.98 4.43 12.37
CA ALA A 485 -14.23 4.49 11.60
C ALA A 485 -15.45 4.75 12.49
N SER A 486 -15.48 4.20 13.73
CA SER A 486 -16.54 4.49 14.70
C SER A 486 -16.58 5.98 15.09
N ALA A 487 -15.41 6.61 15.26
CA ALA A 487 -15.34 8.04 15.50
C ALA A 487 -15.88 8.83 14.29
N LEU A 488 -15.41 8.52 13.08
CA LEU A 488 -15.87 9.18 11.85
C LEU A 488 -17.39 9.03 11.65
N TYR A 489 -17.93 7.85 11.90
CA TYR A 489 -19.38 7.60 11.81
C TYR A 489 -20.17 8.43 12.83
N ALA A 490 -19.67 8.53 14.06
CA ALA A 490 -20.26 9.39 15.10
C ALA A 490 -20.17 10.89 14.75
N LEU A 491 -19.13 11.32 14.02
CA LEU A 491 -19.01 12.68 13.48
C LEU A 491 -19.97 12.95 12.32
N GLY A 492 -20.61 11.93 11.75
CA GLY A 492 -21.61 12.07 10.69
C GLY A 492 -21.14 11.62 9.30
N LEU A 493 -19.97 10.98 9.18
CA LEU A 493 -19.50 10.40 7.93
C LEU A 493 -20.36 9.18 7.52
N ARG A 494 -20.58 9.00 6.21
CA ARG A 494 -21.30 7.85 5.66
C ARG A 494 -20.59 7.19 4.49
N VAL A 495 -19.63 7.87 3.85
CA VAL A 495 -18.85 7.36 2.72
C VAL A 495 -17.43 7.08 3.15
N PHE A 496 -17.01 5.81 3.10
CA PHE A 496 -15.70 5.34 3.54
C PHE A 496 -14.97 4.70 2.38
N SER A 497 -13.71 5.04 2.17
CA SER A 497 -12.86 4.42 1.16
C SER A 497 -11.70 3.70 1.82
N MET A 498 -11.56 2.40 1.55
CA MET A 498 -10.66 1.51 2.28
C MET A 498 -10.18 0.34 1.42
N SER A 499 -9.32 -0.51 1.98
CA SER A 499 -9.03 -1.80 1.37
C SER A 499 -10.25 -2.72 1.45
N PRO A 500 -10.50 -3.56 0.44
CA PRO A 500 -11.64 -4.50 0.46
C PRO A 500 -11.65 -5.43 1.68
N SER A 501 -10.46 -5.83 2.14
CA SER A 501 -10.29 -6.72 3.30
C SER A 501 -10.74 -6.10 4.63
N SER A 502 -10.70 -4.77 4.77
CA SER A 502 -11.14 -4.06 5.98
C SER A 502 -12.67 -3.88 6.03
N ALA A 503 -13.34 -3.87 4.88
CA ALA A 503 -14.74 -3.52 4.77
C ALA A 503 -15.69 -4.37 5.67
N PRO A 504 -15.56 -5.70 5.75
CA PRO A 504 -16.43 -6.52 6.61
C PRO A 504 -16.31 -6.13 8.10
N PHE A 505 -15.10 -5.88 8.58
CA PHE A 505 -14.83 -5.54 9.98
C PHE A 505 -15.35 -4.15 10.35
N VAL A 506 -15.08 -3.19 9.49
CA VAL A 506 -15.60 -1.82 9.64
C VAL A 506 -17.13 -1.84 9.59
N PHE A 507 -17.71 -2.54 8.63
CA PHE A 507 -19.18 -2.65 8.51
C PHE A 507 -19.81 -3.25 9.76
N GLN A 508 -19.27 -4.37 10.25
CA GLN A 508 -19.77 -5.01 11.47
C GLN A 508 -19.75 -4.03 12.65
N GLN A 509 -18.63 -3.32 12.84
CA GLN A 509 -18.47 -2.36 13.92
C GLN A 509 -19.47 -1.20 13.81
N LEU A 510 -19.60 -0.60 12.63
CA LEU A 510 -20.54 0.51 12.43
C LEU A 510 -22.00 0.06 12.60
N ASN A 511 -22.31 -1.16 12.15
CA ASN A 511 -23.65 -1.73 12.33
C ASN A 511 -24.00 -1.98 13.80
N LYS A 512 -23.01 -2.27 14.67
CA LYS A 512 -23.23 -2.38 16.13
C LYS A 512 -23.59 -1.05 16.77
N ILE A 513 -23.02 0.04 16.30
CA ILE A 513 -23.18 1.37 16.92
C ILE A 513 -24.26 2.24 16.26
N LYS A 514 -24.82 1.83 15.12
CA LYS A 514 -25.79 2.64 14.34
C LYS A 514 -27.01 3.09 15.13
N ASP A 515 -27.49 2.24 16.04
CA ASP A 515 -28.69 2.48 16.86
C ASP A 515 -28.35 3.15 18.21
N MET A 516 -27.07 3.43 18.49
CA MET A 516 -26.62 4.13 19.68
C MET A 516 -26.82 5.66 19.53
N ASP A 517 -26.74 6.37 20.64
CA ASP A 517 -26.74 7.84 20.63
C ASP A 517 -25.42 8.39 20.07
N LEU A 518 -25.32 8.44 18.73
CA LEU A 518 -24.14 8.94 18.02
C LEU A 518 -23.76 10.37 18.43
N LYS A 519 -24.74 11.20 18.78
CA LYS A 519 -24.49 12.56 19.25
C LYS A 519 -23.79 12.57 20.61
N LYS A 520 -24.17 11.66 21.50
CA LYS A 520 -23.50 11.48 22.78
C LYS A 520 -22.07 10.97 22.59
N ILE A 521 -21.88 9.97 21.72
CA ILE A 521 -20.53 9.45 21.39
C ILE A 521 -19.64 10.59 20.88
N LYS A 522 -20.13 11.34 19.87
CA LYS A 522 -19.43 12.52 19.34
C LYS A 522 -19.03 13.50 20.43
N ASN A 523 -19.96 13.92 21.26
CA ASN A 523 -19.68 14.88 22.31
C ASN A 523 -18.65 14.36 23.32
N ASN A 524 -18.73 13.09 23.68
CA ASN A 524 -17.76 12.46 24.59
C ASN A 524 -16.35 12.51 24.01
N ILE A 525 -16.14 11.99 22.78
CA ILE A 525 -14.80 11.91 22.19
C ILE A 525 -14.19 13.30 21.92
N LEU A 526 -15.00 14.29 21.54
CA LEU A 526 -14.51 15.66 21.30
C LEU A 526 -14.18 16.42 22.59
N ALA A 527 -14.67 15.98 23.74
CA ALA A 527 -14.38 16.57 25.04
C ALA A 527 -13.07 16.07 25.67
N LEU A 528 -12.52 14.97 25.17
CA LEU A 528 -11.28 14.36 25.70
C LEU A 528 -10.04 15.16 25.31
N GLU A 529 -8.93 14.92 26.03
CA GLU A 529 -7.72 15.73 25.92
C GLU A 529 -6.58 15.06 25.13
N ASN A 530 -6.64 13.72 24.97
CA ASN A 530 -5.60 12.96 24.29
C ASN A 530 -6.15 11.75 23.54
N SER A 531 -5.37 11.21 22.60
CA SER A 531 -5.78 10.08 21.74
C SER A 531 -5.97 8.77 22.52
N THR A 532 -5.23 8.56 23.61
CA THR A 532 -5.37 7.35 24.44
C THR A 532 -6.76 7.29 25.06
N GLU A 533 -7.21 8.39 25.68
CA GLU A 533 -8.56 8.48 26.25
C GLU A 533 -9.65 8.29 25.17
N VAL A 534 -9.46 8.91 24.00
CA VAL A 534 -10.39 8.73 22.87
C VAL A 534 -10.48 7.27 22.45
N ARG A 535 -9.34 6.62 22.32
CA ARG A 535 -9.28 5.20 21.94
C ARG A 535 -9.92 4.29 22.99
N GLU A 536 -9.71 4.57 24.27
CA GLU A 536 -10.35 3.85 25.37
C GLU A 536 -11.89 4.04 25.37
N GLU A 537 -12.35 5.26 25.13
CA GLU A 537 -13.79 5.55 25.06
C GLU A 537 -14.44 4.82 23.87
N LEU A 538 -13.79 4.82 22.69
CA LEU A 538 -14.28 4.11 21.51
C LEU A 538 -14.23 2.59 21.69
N LYS A 539 -13.22 2.03 22.36
CA LYS A 539 -13.15 0.60 22.66
C LYS A 539 -14.33 0.10 23.50
N LYS A 540 -14.91 0.93 24.34
CA LYS A 540 -16.13 0.57 25.09
C LYS A 540 -17.36 0.34 24.21
N LEU A 541 -17.31 0.79 22.95
CA LEU A 541 -18.36 0.54 21.95
C LEU A 541 -18.24 -0.86 21.31
N ASN A 542 -17.10 -1.51 21.49
CA ASN A 542 -16.83 -2.86 20.99
C ASN A 542 -17.33 -3.92 22.01
N ILE A 543 -18.65 -4.00 22.24
CA ILE A 543 -19.25 -5.01 23.10
C ILE A 543 -19.67 -6.22 22.29
#